data_dd502765f247faf26397e115c0e43ffa
#
_entry.id   dd502765f247faf26397e115c0e43ffa
#
_cell.length_a   1.000
_cell.length_b   1.000
_cell.length_c   1.000
_cell.angle_alpha   90.00
_cell.angle_beta   90.00
_cell.angle_gamma   90.00
#
_symmetry.space_group_name_H-M   'P 1'
#
loop_
_entity.id
_entity.type
_entity.pdbx_description
1 polymer ?
#
loop_
_entity_poly.entity_id
_entity_poly.type
_entity_poly.pdbx_seq_one_letter_code
_entity_poly.pdbx_strand_id
1 'polypeptide(L)'
;MIHTPEQLCVKLDLRFHDPAWVRRALTHRSASGPNNERLEFLGDSILGFVIAEWLYERFPHADEGILSRLRASLVNQSVLAELARGFHVGDYLILGAGELKSGGYRRDSILSDVMEALIGALYFDQGMDACKTWLRRLFAARVERLSAEPALKDPKTCLQEWLQARNEELPVYTLLSVSGESHQPTFEVECRVTLLSDASTGTGPSRKRAEQLAAERMLQQLTTNNRRSA
;
A
#
# COMPACT_ATOMS: atom_id res chain seq x y z
N MET A 1 -9.79 -20.16 25.69
CA MET A 1 -9.65 -21.26 24.71
C MET A 1 -8.28 -21.10 24.08
N ILE A 2 -7.49 -22.17 23.98
CA ILE A 2 -6.20 -22.14 23.29
C ILE A 2 -6.52 -22.19 21.80
N HIS A 3 -6.21 -21.12 21.07
CA HIS A 3 -6.37 -21.07 19.61
C HIS A 3 -5.25 -21.88 18.96
N THR A 4 -5.59 -22.83 18.08
CA THR A 4 -4.59 -23.67 17.41
C THR A 4 -4.29 -23.18 16.00
N PRO A 5 -3.06 -23.38 15.47
CA PRO A 5 -2.70 -23.00 14.09
C PRO A 5 -3.65 -23.57 13.03
N GLU A 6 -4.20 -24.77 13.26
CA GLU A 6 -5.15 -25.42 12.34
C GLU A 6 -6.47 -24.64 12.24
N GLN A 7 -6.93 -24.04 13.33
CA GLN A 7 -8.12 -23.19 13.32
C GLN A 7 -7.90 -21.92 12.48
N LEU A 8 -6.71 -21.34 12.52
CA LEU A 8 -6.33 -20.22 11.64
C LEU A 8 -6.30 -20.66 10.18
N CYS A 9 -5.72 -21.81 9.89
CA CYS A 9 -5.67 -22.36 8.53
C CYS A 9 -7.07 -22.48 7.92
N VAL A 10 -8.04 -22.97 8.69
CA VAL A 10 -9.44 -23.03 8.24
C VAL A 10 -10.00 -21.64 7.91
N LYS A 11 -9.75 -20.62 8.74
CA LYS A 11 -10.19 -19.23 8.50
C LYS A 11 -9.56 -18.62 7.25
N LEU A 12 -8.29 -18.91 7.01
CA LEU A 12 -7.53 -18.40 5.85
C LEU A 12 -7.75 -19.24 4.58
N ASP A 13 -8.55 -20.31 4.66
CA ASP A 13 -8.69 -21.32 3.62
C ASP A 13 -7.32 -21.83 3.13
N LEU A 14 -6.46 -22.15 4.10
CA LEU A 14 -5.14 -22.73 3.91
C LEU A 14 -5.14 -24.18 4.41
N ARG A 15 -4.31 -25.00 3.78
CA ARG A 15 -3.96 -26.34 4.27
C ARG A 15 -2.47 -26.50 4.14
N PHE A 16 -1.84 -27.07 5.14
CA PHE A 16 -0.42 -27.40 5.10
C PHE A 16 -0.28 -28.94 5.19
N HIS A 17 0.64 -29.49 4.38
CA HIS A 17 1.01 -30.90 4.46
C HIS A 17 1.79 -31.17 5.76
N ASP A 18 2.73 -30.25 6.09
CA ASP A 18 3.47 -30.28 7.34
C ASP A 18 3.07 -29.10 8.25
N PRO A 19 2.40 -29.38 9.40
CA PRO A 19 1.99 -28.34 10.36
C PRO A 19 3.16 -27.54 10.95
N ALA A 20 4.39 -28.03 10.86
CA ALA A 20 5.57 -27.31 11.35
C ALA A 20 5.75 -25.96 10.62
N TRP A 21 5.38 -25.86 9.34
CA TRP A 21 5.49 -24.64 8.56
C TRP A 21 4.59 -23.52 9.10
N VAL A 22 3.30 -23.81 9.32
CA VAL A 22 2.39 -22.81 9.87
C VAL A 22 2.78 -22.40 11.29
N ARG A 23 3.20 -23.35 12.12
CA ARG A 23 3.68 -23.04 13.47
C ARG A 23 4.89 -22.11 13.43
N ARG A 24 5.86 -22.37 12.54
CA ARG A 24 7.03 -21.51 12.37
C ARG A 24 6.66 -20.13 11.87
N ALA A 25 5.72 -20.00 10.92
CA ALA A 25 5.24 -18.71 10.42
C ALA A 25 4.59 -17.87 11.53
N LEU A 26 3.90 -18.51 12.49
CA LEU A 26 3.26 -17.86 13.63
C LEU A 26 4.21 -17.56 14.80
N THR A 27 5.46 -18.03 14.75
CA THR A 27 6.44 -17.85 15.82
C THR A 27 7.26 -16.59 15.59
N HIS A 28 7.03 -15.57 16.41
CA HIS A 28 7.81 -14.34 16.39
C HIS A 28 9.20 -14.53 17.01
N ARG A 29 10.19 -13.74 16.58
CA ARG A 29 11.58 -13.78 17.09
C ARG A 29 11.72 -13.59 18.60
N SER A 30 10.75 -13.02 19.28
CA SER A 30 10.74 -12.89 20.75
C SER A 30 10.48 -14.22 21.47
N ALA A 31 9.93 -15.20 20.79
CA ALA A 31 9.75 -16.55 21.32
C ALA A 31 11.01 -17.39 21.13
N SER A 32 11.15 -18.46 21.92
CA SER A 32 12.30 -19.38 21.81
C SER A 32 12.14 -20.29 20.58
N GLY A 33 13.25 -20.59 19.92
CA GLY A 33 13.34 -21.58 18.83
C GLY A 33 13.25 -20.96 17.42
N PRO A 34 13.00 -21.81 16.40
CA PRO A 34 12.87 -21.35 15.01
C PRO A 34 11.72 -20.37 14.85
N ASN A 35 12.00 -19.20 14.32
CA ASN A 35 11.05 -18.10 14.15
C ASN A 35 10.69 -17.84 12.67
N ASN A 36 9.88 -16.81 12.43
CA ASN A 36 9.30 -16.47 11.14
C ASN A 36 10.17 -15.58 10.23
N GLU A 37 11.24 -14.92 10.72
CA GLU A 37 11.98 -13.90 9.97
C GLU A 37 12.43 -14.34 8.57
N ARG A 38 12.94 -15.57 8.42
CA ARG A 38 13.37 -16.07 7.10
C ARG A 38 12.20 -16.41 6.18
N LEU A 39 11.05 -16.80 6.73
CA LEU A 39 9.83 -17.04 5.95
C LEU A 39 9.20 -15.71 5.51
N GLU A 40 9.19 -14.71 6.37
CA GLU A 40 8.81 -13.33 6.08
C GLU A 40 9.61 -12.78 4.90
N PHE A 41 10.94 -12.79 4.98
CA PHE A 41 11.83 -12.34 3.91
C PHE A 41 11.49 -12.94 2.53
N LEU A 42 11.25 -14.25 2.49
CA LEU A 42 10.87 -14.92 1.25
C LEU A 42 9.44 -14.59 0.84
N GLY A 43 8.53 -14.54 1.80
CA GLY A 43 7.12 -14.27 1.59
C GLY A 43 6.86 -12.89 1.02
N ASP A 44 7.55 -11.85 1.49
CA ASP A 44 7.51 -10.49 0.91
C ASP A 44 7.86 -10.52 -0.58
N SER A 45 8.96 -11.20 -0.94
CA SER A 45 9.39 -11.31 -2.34
C SER A 45 8.36 -12.04 -3.21
N ILE A 46 7.74 -13.11 -2.70
CA ILE A 46 6.70 -13.86 -3.40
C ILE A 46 5.44 -13.01 -3.55
N LEU A 47 5.01 -12.33 -2.50
CA LEU A 47 3.87 -11.41 -2.51
C LEU A 47 4.07 -10.34 -3.58
N GLY A 48 5.23 -9.67 -3.54
CA GLY A 48 5.59 -8.64 -4.50
C GLY A 48 5.53 -9.14 -5.95
N PHE A 49 6.06 -10.33 -6.22
CA PHE A 49 6.03 -10.96 -7.54
C PHE A 49 4.61 -11.31 -7.99
N VAL A 50 3.84 -12.00 -7.16
CA VAL A 50 2.48 -12.46 -7.54
C VAL A 50 1.53 -11.29 -7.81
N ILE A 51 1.61 -10.26 -6.98
CA ILE A 51 0.79 -9.04 -7.18
C ILE A 51 1.27 -8.28 -8.43
N ALA A 52 2.58 -8.19 -8.69
CA ALA A 52 3.11 -7.55 -9.91
C ALA A 52 2.65 -8.30 -11.18
N GLU A 53 2.75 -9.63 -11.20
CA GLU A 53 2.27 -10.48 -12.31
C GLU A 53 0.78 -10.23 -12.56
N TRP A 54 -0.04 -10.26 -11.50
CA TRP A 54 -1.48 -10.05 -11.61
C TRP A 54 -1.85 -8.66 -12.12
N LEU A 55 -1.18 -7.60 -11.64
CA LEU A 55 -1.40 -6.24 -12.11
C LEU A 55 -0.97 -6.06 -13.57
N TYR A 56 0.14 -6.67 -13.98
CA TYR A 56 0.60 -6.67 -15.37
C TYR A 56 -0.43 -7.30 -16.31
N GLU A 57 -0.99 -8.45 -15.95
CA GLU A 57 -2.05 -9.12 -16.72
C GLU A 57 -3.34 -8.28 -16.80
N ARG A 58 -3.72 -7.65 -15.67
CA ARG A 58 -5.00 -6.92 -15.55
C ARG A 58 -4.97 -5.56 -16.25
N PHE A 59 -3.82 -4.91 -16.29
CA PHE A 59 -3.67 -3.55 -16.79
C PHE A 59 -2.63 -3.48 -17.93
N PRO A 60 -2.91 -4.10 -19.09
CA PRO A 60 -1.93 -4.26 -20.16
C PRO A 60 -1.46 -2.95 -20.81
N HIS A 61 -2.17 -1.85 -20.58
CA HIS A 61 -1.84 -0.52 -21.11
C HIS A 61 -1.28 0.43 -20.07
N ALA A 62 -1.12 -0.02 -18.81
CA ALA A 62 -0.54 0.80 -17.74
C ALA A 62 0.98 0.86 -17.87
N ASP A 63 1.55 2.06 -17.67
CA ASP A 63 3.00 2.23 -17.59
C ASP A 63 3.59 1.62 -16.29
N GLU A 64 4.91 1.45 -16.26
CA GLU A 64 5.62 0.91 -15.10
C GLU A 64 5.32 1.69 -13.82
N GLY A 65 5.30 3.03 -13.90
CA GLY A 65 5.03 3.88 -12.74
C GLY A 65 3.63 3.68 -12.16
N ILE A 66 2.61 3.41 -13.00
CA ILE A 66 1.25 3.05 -12.56
C ILE A 66 1.27 1.69 -11.88
N LEU A 67 1.85 0.69 -12.53
CA LEU A 67 1.94 -0.68 -11.98
C LEU A 67 2.68 -0.71 -10.64
N SER A 68 3.77 0.02 -10.51
CA SER A 68 4.52 0.12 -9.25
C SER A 68 3.74 0.79 -8.13
N ARG A 69 2.98 1.86 -8.41
CA ARG A 69 2.09 2.50 -7.43
C ARG A 69 0.94 1.61 -7.01
N LEU A 70 0.29 0.92 -7.96
CA LEU A 70 -0.78 -0.03 -7.67
C LEU A 70 -0.27 -1.16 -6.79
N ARG A 71 0.89 -1.73 -7.11
CA ARG A 71 1.54 -2.75 -6.27
C ARG A 71 1.79 -2.22 -4.86
N ALA A 72 2.46 -1.08 -4.72
CA ALA A 72 2.76 -0.49 -3.41
C ALA A 72 1.49 -0.21 -2.57
N SER A 73 0.37 0.10 -3.21
CA SER A 73 -0.91 0.30 -2.52
C SER A 73 -1.51 -0.99 -1.95
N LEU A 74 -1.12 -2.16 -2.49
CA LEU A 74 -1.62 -3.47 -2.08
C LEU A 74 -0.70 -4.20 -1.10
N VAL A 75 0.64 -4.11 -1.30
CA VAL A 75 1.63 -4.92 -0.56
C VAL A 75 2.33 -4.13 0.55
N ASN A 76 1.66 -3.16 1.16
CA ASN A 76 2.21 -2.42 2.29
C ASN A 76 1.79 -3.00 3.63
N GLN A 77 2.57 -2.66 4.67
CA GLN A 77 2.35 -3.10 6.05
C GLN A 77 0.91 -2.89 6.54
N SER A 78 0.32 -1.73 6.23
CA SER A 78 -1.04 -1.40 6.71
C SER A 78 -2.10 -2.34 6.12
N VAL A 79 -2.00 -2.66 4.83
CA VAL A 79 -2.92 -3.57 4.13
C VAL A 79 -2.79 -4.99 4.67
N LEU A 80 -1.55 -5.48 4.86
CA LEU A 80 -1.31 -6.82 5.41
C LEU A 80 -1.80 -6.93 6.86
N ALA A 81 -1.54 -5.90 7.68
CA ALA A 81 -2.04 -5.86 9.05
C ALA A 81 -3.57 -5.80 9.12
N GLU A 82 -4.23 -5.07 8.20
CA GLU A 82 -5.69 -5.05 8.10
C GLU A 82 -6.25 -6.45 7.75
N LEU A 83 -5.65 -7.13 6.77
CA LEU A 83 -6.02 -8.50 6.43
C LEU A 83 -5.81 -9.44 7.61
N ALA A 84 -4.66 -9.37 8.29
CA ALA A 84 -4.37 -10.17 9.48
C ALA A 84 -5.41 -9.97 10.59
N ARG A 85 -5.84 -8.73 10.84
CA ARG A 85 -6.91 -8.43 11.81
C ARG A 85 -8.26 -9.00 11.38
N GLY A 86 -8.60 -8.93 10.10
CA GLY A 86 -9.84 -9.49 9.57
C GLY A 86 -9.97 -10.99 9.85
N PHE A 87 -8.86 -11.71 9.87
CA PHE A 87 -8.80 -13.14 10.21
C PHE A 87 -8.44 -13.42 11.67
N HIS A 88 -8.26 -12.40 12.50
CA HIS A 88 -7.84 -12.52 13.90
C HIS A 88 -6.50 -13.25 14.07
N VAL A 89 -5.54 -13.04 13.16
CA VAL A 89 -4.23 -13.71 13.17
C VAL A 89 -3.49 -13.50 14.49
N GLY A 90 -3.65 -12.33 15.12
CA GLY A 90 -3.03 -11.99 16.40
C GLY A 90 -3.31 -12.98 17.54
N ASP A 91 -4.47 -13.66 17.51
CA ASP A 91 -4.88 -14.62 18.55
C ASP A 91 -4.10 -15.95 18.47
N TYR A 92 -3.37 -16.16 17.38
CA TYR A 92 -2.64 -17.39 17.08
C TYR A 92 -1.11 -17.23 17.17
N LEU A 93 -0.64 -15.99 17.44
CA LEU A 93 0.79 -15.68 17.47
C LEU A 93 1.49 -16.35 18.67
N ILE A 94 2.66 -16.88 18.41
CA ILE A 94 3.58 -17.41 19.43
C ILE A 94 4.59 -16.30 19.72
N LEU A 95 4.37 -15.59 20.82
CA LEU A 95 5.18 -14.45 21.28
C LEU A 95 5.91 -14.79 22.56
N GLY A 96 7.10 -14.20 22.75
CA GLY A 96 7.74 -14.20 24.06
C GLY A 96 6.96 -13.37 25.08
N ALA A 97 7.12 -13.65 26.36
CA ALA A 97 6.33 -13.07 27.45
C ALA A 97 6.38 -11.52 27.49
N GLY A 98 7.52 -10.91 27.14
CA GLY A 98 7.67 -9.46 27.06
C GLY A 98 6.84 -8.85 25.94
N GLU A 99 6.92 -9.43 24.74
CA GLU A 99 6.18 -8.97 23.56
C GLU A 99 4.66 -9.17 23.74
N LEU A 100 4.26 -10.26 24.35
CA LEU A 100 2.85 -10.52 24.67
C LEU A 100 2.30 -9.46 25.64
N LYS A 101 3.05 -9.13 26.69
CA LYS A 101 2.66 -8.09 27.68
C LYS A 101 2.58 -6.69 27.08
N SER A 102 3.44 -6.38 26.11
CA SER A 102 3.43 -5.08 25.41
C SER A 102 2.37 -4.97 24.31
N GLY A 103 1.54 -5.99 24.12
CA GLY A 103 0.46 -5.98 23.13
C GLY A 103 0.93 -6.25 21.70
N GLY A 104 2.06 -6.95 21.52
CA GLY A 104 2.64 -7.28 20.21
C GLY A 104 1.68 -7.96 19.25
N TYR A 105 0.73 -8.75 19.76
CA TYR A 105 -0.30 -9.43 18.97
C TYR A 105 -1.27 -8.47 18.22
N ARG A 106 -1.23 -7.17 18.51
CA ARG A 106 -2.02 -6.13 17.81
C ARG A 106 -1.16 -5.21 16.95
N ARG A 107 0.17 -5.33 17.01
CA ARG A 107 1.11 -4.43 16.33
C ARG A 107 1.13 -4.72 14.83
N ASP A 108 0.96 -3.68 14.04
CA ASP A 108 0.88 -3.76 12.57
C ASP A 108 2.08 -4.45 11.94
N SER A 109 3.31 -4.12 12.41
CA SER A 109 4.51 -4.76 11.89
C SER A 109 4.52 -6.26 12.14
N ILE A 110 4.16 -6.72 13.35
CA ILE A 110 4.14 -8.15 13.66
C ILE A 110 3.05 -8.87 12.86
N LEU A 111 1.89 -8.24 12.68
CA LEU A 111 0.78 -8.80 11.91
C LEU A 111 1.11 -8.91 10.41
N SER A 112 1.77 -7.88 9.84
CA SER A 112 2.22 -7.94 8.44
C SER A 112 3.28 -9.00 8.23
N ASP A 113 4.31 -9.03 9.08
CA ASP A 113 5.41 -9.98 9.00
C ASP A 113 4.93 -11.44 9.03
N VAL A 114 3.90 -11.71 9.84
CA VAL A 114 3.27 -13.04 9.91
C VAL A 114 2.51 -13.38 8.62
N MET A 115 1.81 -12.43 8.01
CA MET A 115 1.14 -12.67 6.72
C MET A 115 2.15 -13.05 5.64
N GLU A 116 3.27 -12.34 5.58
CA GLU A 116 4.37 -12.66 4.67
C GLU A 116 5.00 -14.01 5.02
N ALA A 117 5.21 -14.30 6.30
CA ALA A 117 5.74 -15.58 6.72
C ALA A 117 4.82 -16.77 6.37
N LEU A 118 3.50 -16.59 6.40
CA LEU A 118 2.55 -17.60 5.94
C LEU A 118 2.68 -17.88 4.43
N ILE A 119 2.95 -16.84 3.62
CA ILE A 119 3.24 -17.00 2.18
C ILE A 119 4.51 -17.81 1.99
N GLY A 120 5.59 -17.46 2.69
CA GLY A 120 6.86 -18.19 2.63
C GLY A 120 6.73 -19.65 3.08
N ALA A 121 5.93 -19.89 4.13
CA ALA A 121 5.63 -21.23 4.62
C ALA A 121 4.85 -22.06 3.59
N LEU A 122 3.82 -21.46 2.96
CA LEU A 122 3.02 -22.10 1.94
C LEU A 122 3.87 -22.45 0.71
N TYR A 123 4.80 -21.58 0.33
CA TYR A 123 5.74 -21.83 -0.76
C TYR A 123 6.61 -23.07 -0.51
N PHE A 124 7.18 -23.21 0.69
CA PHE A 124 8.00 -24.38 1.03
C PHE A 124 7.18 -25.66 1.12
N ASP A 125 5.93 -25.58 1.53
CA ASP A 125 5.05 -26.74 1.68
C ASP A 125 4.42 -27.20 0.37
N GLN A 126 4.03 -26.26 -0.53
CA GLN A 126 3.22 -26.57 -1.73
C GLN A 126 3.65 -25.85 -3.01
N GLY A 127 4.67 -25.00 -2.93
CA GLY A 127 5.20 -24.30 -4.11
C GLY A 127 4.43 -23.05 -4.53
N MET A 128 4.85 -22.49 -5.68
CA MET A 128 4.41 -21.19 -6.17
C MET A 128 2.93 -21.16 -6.57
N ASP A 129 2.42 -22.24 -7.15
CA ASP A 129 1.03 -22.28 -7.65
C ASP A 129 0.01 -22.18 -6.50
N ALA A 130 0.32 -22.82 -5.36
CA ALA A 130 -0.48 -22.67 -4.15
C ALA A 130 -0.46 -21.23 -3.62
N CYS A 131 0.72 -20.58 -3.62
CA CYS A 131 0.84 -19.17 -3.23
C CYS A 131 0.02 -18.25 -4.16
N LYS A 132 0.13 -18.42 -5.48
CA LYS A 132 -0.65 -17.65 -6.48
C LYS A 132 -2.15 -17.82 -6.24
N THR A 133 -2.60 -19.05 -6.07
CA THR A 133 -4.02 -19.36 -5.85
C THR A 133 -4.55 -18.69 -4.58
N TRP A 134 -3.81 -18.80 -3.49
CA TRP A 134 -4.22 -18.21 -2.22
C TRP A 134 -4.19 -16.68 -2.24
N LEU A 135 -3.11 -16.09 -2.76
CA LEU A 135 -2.97 -14.63 -2.86
C LEU A 135 -4.03 -14.00 -3.78
N ARG A 136 -4.34 -14.63 -4.91
CA ARG A 136 -5.42 -14.14 -5.80
C ARG A 136 -6.77 -14.12 -5.08
N ARG A 137 -7.09 -15.13 -4.25
CA ARG A 137 -8.31 -15.10 -3.42
C ARG A 137 -8.27 -14.03 -2.34
N LEU A 138 -7.16 -13.93 -1.62
CA LEU A 138 -6.98 -13.00 -0.50
C LEU A 138 -7.10 -11.54 -0.93
N PHE A 139 -6.56 -11.19 -2.10
CA PHE A 139 -6.54 -9.83 -2.63
C PHE A 139 -7.65 -9.53 -3.65
N ALA A 140 -8.50 -10.50 -4.02
CA ALA A 140 -9.49 -10.35 -5.09
C ALA A 140 -10.31 -9.06 -4.97
N ALA A 141 -10.98 -8.86 -3.83
CA ALA A 141 -11.83 -7.69 -3.62
C ALA A 141 -11.06 -6.35 -3.63
N ARG A 142 -9.77 -6.37 -3.30
CA ARG A 142 -8.91 -5.17 -3.35
C ARG A 142 -8.48 -4.86 -4.78
N VAL A 143 -8.07 -5.89 -5.53
CA VAL A 143 -7.65 -5.74 -6.92
C VAL A 143 -8.84 -5.37 -7.81
N GLU A 144 -10.04 -5.89 -7.54
CA GLU A 144 -11.26 -5.52 -8.29
C GLU A 144 -11.61 -4.02 -8.15
N ARG A 145 -11.33 -3.43 -6.99
CA ARG A 145 -11.56 -2.00 -6.74
C ARG A 145 -10.49 -1.09 -7.36
N LEU A 146 -9.38 -1.65 -7.83
CA LEU A 146 -8.38 -0.85 -8.52
C LEU A 146 -8.91 -0.40 -9.88
N SER A 147 -8.73 0.88 -10.16
CA SER A 147 -8.94 1.47 -11.47
C SER A 147 -7.58 1.72 -12.11
N ALA A 148 -7.43 1.39 -13.41
CA ALA A 148 -6.27 1.81 -14.19
C ALA A 148 -6.39 3.27 -14.65
N GLU A 149 -7.56 3.88 -14.46
CA GLU A 149 -7.61 5.35 -14.45
C GLU A 149 -6.58 5.79 -13.42
N PRO A 150 -5.71 6.71 -13.77
CA PRO A 150 -4.45 6.88 -13.04
C PRO A 150 -4.79 6.94 -11.56
N ALA A 151 -4.32 5.96 -10.81
CA ALA A 151 -4.14 6.11 -9.37
C ALA A 151 -3.39 7.41 -9.27
N LEU A 152 -4.15 8.47 -9.04
CA LEU A 152 -3.88 9.86 -9.36
C LEU A 152 -2.39 10.09 -9.13
N LYS A 153 -1.60 10.18 -10.20
CA LYS A 153 -0.25 10.72 -10.10
C LYS A 153 -0.41 11.90 -9.18
N ASP A 154 0.38 11.97 -8.15
CA ASP A 154 0.34 13.14 -7.27
C ASP A 154 0.22 14.36 -8.19
N PRO A 155 -0.85 15.16 -8.09
CA PRO A 155 -1.10 16.24 -9.04
C PRO A 155 0.10 17.17 -9.21
N LYS A 156 0.95 17.29 -8.17
CA LYS A 156 2.22 18.02 -8.23
C LYS A 156 3.20 17.36 -9.18
N THR A 157 3.32 16.03 -9.14
CA THR A 157 4.18 15.26 -10.04
C THR A 157 3.66 15.35 -11.48
N CYS A 158 2.35 15.25 -11.69
CA CYS A 158 1.76 15.42 -13.02
C CYS A 158 2.04 16.79 -13.61
N LEU A 159 1.86 17.85 -12.82
CA LEU A 159 2.16 19.22 -13.26
C LEU A 159 3.63 19.41 -13.58
N GLN A 160 4.52 18.89 -12.74
CA GLN A 160 5.96 18.94 -12.94
C GLN A 160 6.38 18.22 -14.24
N GLU A 161 5.93 17.00 -14.47
CA GLU A 161 6.23 16.25 -15.69
C GLU A 161 5.67 16.93 -16.93
N TRP A 162 4.45 17.51 -16.83
CA TRP A 162 3.82 18.23 -17.93
C TRP A 162 4.62 19.48 -18.35
N LEU A 163 5.17 20.22 -17.37
CA LEU A 163 6.01 21.38 -17.60
C LEU A 163 7.41 20.97 -18.13
N GLN A 164 8.04 19.97 -17.53
CA GLN A 164 9.34 19.44 -17.96
C GLN A 164 9.31 18.93 -19.42
N ALA A 165 8.25 18.24 -19.81
CA ALA A 165 8.07 17.77 -21.19
C ALA A 165 8.00 18.93 -22.23
N ARG A 166 7.83 20.18 -21.75
CA ARG A 166 7.78 21.40 -22.58
C ARG A 166 8.96 22.34 -22.37
N ASN A 167 9.96 21.88 -21.58
CA ASN A 167 11.11 22.67 -21.14
C ASN A 167 10.73 23.94 -20.38
N GLU A 168 9.62 23.91 -19.63
CA GLU A 168 9.15 25.03 -18.83
C GLU A 168 9.65 24.93 -17.38
N GLU A 169 9.65 26.07 -16.69
CA GLU A 169 10.05 26.16 -15.29
C GLU A 169 9.11 25.37 -14.37
N LEU A 170 9.65 24.89 -13.25
CA LEU A 170 8.88 24.14 -12.25
C LEU A 170 7.83 25.03 -11.57
N PRO A 171 6.70 24.46 -11.11
CA PRO A 171 5.65 25.26 -10.46
C PRO A 171 6.12 25.75 -9.09
N VAL A 172 5.73 26.99 -8.75
CA VAL A 172 6.01 27.60 -7.45
C VAL A 172 4.75 27.53 -6.58
N TYR A 173 4.93 27.05 -5.33
CA TYR A 173 3.85 26.92 -4.35
C TYR A 173 4.05 27.89 -3.18
N THR A 174 3.04 28.73 -2.92
CA THR A 174 3.07 29.73 -1.85
C THR A 174 1.92 29.47 -0.87
N LEU A 175 2.22 29.33 0.41
CA LEU A 175 1.19 29.24 1.45
C LEU A 175 0.57 30.64 1.63
N LEU A 176 -0.73 30.75 1.39
CA LEU A 176 -1.47 32.01 1.51
C LEU A 176 -2.01 32.19 2.93
N SER A 177 -2.62 31.13 3.48
CA SER A 177 -3.26 31.23 4.80
C SER A 177 -3.30 29.86 5.51
N VAL A 178 -3.37 29.92 6.84
CA VAL A 178 -3.74 28.79 7.69
C VAL A 178 -4.88 29.27 8.59
N SER A 179 -6.03 28.63 8.51
CA SER A 179 -7.25 28.96 9.26
C SER A 179 -7.82 27.71 9.96
N GLY A 180 -8.86 27.88 10.75
CA GLY A 180 -9.50 26.80 11.50
C GLY A 180 -8.94 26.61 12.91
N GLU A 181 -9.51 25.66 13.65
CA GLU A 181 -9.09 25.35 15.02
C GLU A 181 -7.81 24.50 15.02
N SER A 182 -7.04 24.55 16.12
CA SER A 182 -5.74 23.85 16.24
C SER A 182 -5.79 22.35 15.94
N HIS A 183 -6.94 21.71 16.12
CA HIS A 183 -7.16 20.29 15.85
C HIS A 183 -7.77 20.00 14.46
N GLN A 184 -8.21 21.04 13.73
CA GLN A 184 -8.70 20.96 12.35
C GLN A 184 -8.22 22.16 11.52
N PRO A 185 -6.90 22.29 11.28
CA PRO A 185 -6.37 23.38 10.47
C PRO A 185 -6.76 23.22 9.01
N THR A 186 -7.03 24.35 8.37
CA THR A 186 -7.24 24.45 6.92
C THR A 186 -6.13 25.28 6.32
N PHE A 187 -5.38 24.69 5.40
CA PHE A 187 -4.31 25.33 4.66
C PHE A 187 -4.82 25.80 3.30
N GLU A 188 -4.43 27.00 2.89
CA GLU A 188 -4.66 27.53 1.57
C GLU A 188 -3.33 27.79 0.87
N VAL A 189 -3.14 27.23 -0.32
CA VAL A 189 -1.90 27.31 -1.09
C VAL A 189 -2.19 27.78 -2.50
N GLU A 190 -1.37 28.69 -2.99
CA GLU A 190 -1.32 29.15 -4.38
C GLU A 190 -0.30 28.34 -5.16
N CYS A 191 -0.60 28.00 -6.42
CA CYS A 191 0.33 27.44 -7.40
C CYS A 191 0.45 28.41 -8.59
N ARG A 192 1.68 28.76 -8.98
CA ARG A 192 2.01 29.58 -10.14
C ARG A 192 2.91 28.84 -11.10
N VAL A 193 2.73 29.09 -12.37
CA VAL A 193 3.60 28.65 -13.47
C VAL A 193 3.87 29.83 -14.40
N THR A 194 5.00 29.81 -15.12
CA THR A 194 5.39 30.89 -16.06
C THR A 194 4.46 31.01 -17.27
N LEU A 195 3.81 29.90 -17.67
CA LEU A 195 2.92 29.82 -18.85
C LEU A 195 1.58 30.55 -18.70
N LEU A 196 1.15 30.84 -17.47
CA LEU A 196 -0.13 31.50 -17.19
C LEU A 196 0.05 32.69 -16.26
N SER A 197 -0.66 33.78 -16.54
CA SER A 197 -0.76 34.94 -15.64
C SER A 197 -1.55 34.63 -14.37
N ASP A 198 -2.52 33.75 -14.51
CA ASP A 198 -3.45 33.40 -13.43
C ASP A 198 -2.90 32.25 -12.59
N ALA A 199 -2.88 32.44 -11.28
CA ALA A 199 -2.54 31.40 -10.33
C ALA A 199 -3.77 30.51 -10.07
N SER A 200 -3.50 29.26 -9.64
CA SER A 200 -4.54 28.40 -9.07
C SER A 200 -4.37 28.30 -7.56
N THR A 201 -5.48 28.13 -6.83
CA THR A 201 -5.46 27.93 -5.37
C THR A 201 -6.03 26.58 -4.99
N GLY A 202 -5.53 26.02 -3.89
CA GLY A 202 -6.05 24.77 -3.30
C GLY A 202 -6.15 24.90 -1.79
N THR A 203 -7.18 24.28 -1.21
CA THR A 203 -7.41 24.25 0.24
C THR A 203 -7.48 22.82 0.74
N GLY A 204 -6.94 22.55 1.93
CA GLY A 204 -6.96 21.20 2.48
C GLY A 204 -6.56 21.12 3.96
N PRO A 205 -6.77 19.97 4.60
CA PRO A 205 -6.47 19.75 6.01
C PRO A 205 -4.96 19.66 6.32
N SER A 206 -4.11 19.69 5.30
CA SER A 206 -2.65 19.78 5.41
C SER A 206 -2.10 20.59 4.24
N ARG A 207 -0.93 21.21 4.46
CA ARG A 207 -0.22 21.93 3.40
C ARG A 207 -0.02 21.07 2.14
N LYS A 208 0.38 19.80 2.30
CA LYS A 208 0.55 18.85 1.20
C LYS A 208 -0.74 18.66 0.40
N ARG A 209 -1.89 18.52 1.06
CA ARG A 209 -3.17 18.31 0.38
C ARG A 209 -3.63 19.58 -0.35
N ALA A 210 -3.40 20.76 0.21
CA ALA A 210 -3.67 22.03 -0.42
C ALA A 210 -2.81 22.24 -1.68
N GLU A 211 -1.51 21.93 -1.60
CA GLU A 211 -0.60 21.99 -2.75
C GLU A 211 -1.02 21.02 -3.88
N GLN A 212 -1.44 19.80 -3.55
CA GLN A 212 -1.95 18.82 -4.52
C GLN A 212 -3.18 19.35 -5.27
N LEU A 213 -4.14 19.95 -4.54
CA LEU A 213 -5.34 20.49 -5.15
C LEU A 213 -5.07 21.73 -6.02
N ALA A 214 -4.13 22.59 -5.59
CA ALA A 214 -3.67 23.72 -6.40
C ALA A 214 -3.02 23.24 -7.70
N ALA A 215 -2.15 22.21 -7.63
CA ALA A 215 -1.50 21.63 -8.79
C ALA A 215 -2.49 21.00 -9.78
N GLU A 216 -3.49 20.29 -9.28
CA GLU A 216 -4.55 19.68 -10.09
C GLU A 216 -5.34 20.75 -10.90
N ARG A 217 -5.73 21.83 -10.22
CA ARG A 217 -6.43 22.95 -10.86
C ARG A 217 -5.55 23.65 -11.91
N MET A 218 -4.27 23.85 -11.62
CA MET A 218 -3.32 24.44 -12.57
C MET A 218 -3.18 23.56 -13.81
N LEU A 219 -3.04 22.26 -13.66
CA LEU A 219 -2.95 21.32 -14.77
C LEU A 219 -4.21 21.32 -15.65
N GLN A 220 -5.40 21.44 -15.03
CA GLN A 220 -6.66 21.57 -15.75
C GLN A 220 -6.71 22.87 -16.58
N GLN A 221 -6.27 23.99 -16.03
CA GLN A 221 -6.22 25.28 -16.76
C GLN A 221 -5.28 25.19 -17.97
N LEU A 222 -4.08 24.64 -17.79
CA LEU A 222 -3.08 24.47 -18.84
C LEU A 222 -3.58 23.57 -19.97
N THR A 223 -4.25 22.48 -19.65
CA THR A 223 -4.77 21.51 -20.63
C THR A 223 -5.98 22.07 -21.39
N THR A 224 -6.81 22.89 -20.73
CA THR A 224 -7.97 23.54 -21.36
C THR A 224 -7.54 24.65 -22.33
N ASN A 225 -6.54 25.48 -21.94
CA ASN A 225 -6.02 26.53 -22.79
C ASN A 225 -5.30 25.98 -24.03
N ASN A 226 -4.57 24.87 -23.88
CA ASN A 226 -3.87 24.23 -25.01
C ASN A 226 -4.85 23.67 -26.07
N ARG A 227 -6.07 23.27 -25.68
CA ARG A 227 -7.15 22.83 -26.60
C ARG A 227 -7.82 23.97 -27.34
N ARG A 228 -7.71 25.22 -26.86
CA ARG A 228 -8.28 26.41 -27.52
C ARG A 228 -7.32 27.07 -28.51
N SER A 229 -6.04 26.73 -28.43
CA SER A 229 -4.96 27.30 -29.27
C SER A 229 -4.50 26.36 -30.38
N ALA A 230 -5.06 25.14 -30.46
CA ALA A 230 -4.82 24.13 -31.52
C ALA A 230 -6.05 24.01 -32.43
#